data_d696dbc107f6f0b1121f7cd6b72f5f1d
#
_entry.id   d696dbc107f6f0b1121f7cd6b72f5f1d
#
_cell.length_a   1.000
_cell.length_b   1.000
_cell.length_c   1.000
_cell.angle_alpha   90.00
_cell.angle_beta   90.00
_cell.angle_gamma   90.00
#
_symmetry.space_group_name_H-M   'P 1'
#
loop_
_entity.id
_entity.type
_entity.pdbx_description
1 polymer ?
#
loop_
_entity_poly.entity_id
_entity_poly.type
_entity_poly.pdbx_seq_one_letter_code
_entity_poly.pdbx_strand_id
1 'polypeptide(L)'
;FNGLTALGGGGGAGGGTTTGKSGGSGGGAIGSGSGGAGTAGQGHAGGTASGNGQGGGGGAGSVGGNGSSGTGGTGGAGFDSSITGSMVNYAAGGGGAAYASGTPGAAGGASAGGGGSVGIVAGQPGVANTGGGGGGGGGPSSASYLPGGAGGSGVVIIRYRFQ
;
A
#
# COMPACT_ATOMS: atom_id res chain seq x y z
N PHE A 1 21.72 8.86 -7.23
CA PHE A 1 22.03 10.21 -7.68
C PHE A 1 22.42 11.07 -6.47
N ASN A 2 23.64 11.64 -6.47
CA ASN A 2 24.15 12.50 -5.38
C ASN A 2 24.00 11.91 -3.96
N GLY A 3 24.25 10.61 -3.81
CA GLY A 3 24.15 9.92 -2.52
C GLY A 3 22.72 9.65 -2.03
N LEU A 4 21.68 10.02 -2.80
CA LEU A 4 20.31 9.74 -2.46
C LEU A 4 19.96 8.31 -2.85
N THR A 5 19.35 7.56 -1.92
CA THR A 5 18.82 6.22 -2.14
C THR A 5 17.31 6.24 -1.97
N ALA A 6 16.57 5.81 -2.99
CA ALA A 6 15.15 5.57 -2.90
C ALA A 6 14.91 4.08 -2.68
N LEU A 7 14.27 3.73 -1.56
CA LEU A 7 13.90 2.35 -1.26
C LEU A 7 12.54 2.02 -1.87
N GLY A 8 12.40 0.81 -2.37
CA GLY A 8 11.11 0.28 -2.78
C GLY A 8 10.16 0.16 -1.60
N GLY A 9 8.87 0.14 -1.86
CA GLY A 9 7.83 -0.08 -0.84
C GLY A 9 7.90 -1.49 -0.27
N GLY A 10 7.57 -1.64 1.00
CA GLY A 10 7.47 -2.92 1.70
C GLY A 10 6.27 -3.72 1.19
N GLY A 11 6.45 -5.02 0.99
CA GLY A 11 5.35 -5.92 0.65
C GLY A 11 4.35 -6.08 1.80
N GLY A 12 3.08 -6.27 1.47
CA GLY A 12 2.07 -6.66 2.45
C GLY A 12 2.38 -8.03 3.06
N ALA A 13 1.82 -8.28 4.22
CA ALA A 13 1.92 -9.58 4.90
C ALA A 13 1.27 -10.71 4.06
N GLY A 14 1.78 -11.91 4.22
CA GLY A 14 1.32 -13.11 3.51
C GLY A 14 2.37 -14.21 3.57
N GLY A 15 2.08 -15.37 2.96
CA GLY A 15 3.05 -16.46 2.88
C GLY A 15 3.55 -16.98 4.25
N GLY A 16 2.66 -17.02 5.25
CA GLY A 16 2.99 -17.51 6.60
C GLY A 16 3.45 -16.42 7.58
N THR A 17 3.54 -15.14 7.16
CA THR A 17 3.86 -14.02 8.04
C THR A 17 2.64 -13.12 8.22
N THR A 18 2.39 -12.63 9.44
CA THR A 18 1.29 -11.71 9.74
C THR A 18 1.70 -10.24 9.68
N THR A 19 3.00 -9.97 9.76
CA THR A 19 3.57 -8.62 9.78
C THR A 19 3.95 -8.17 8.37
N GLY A 20 3.58 -6.95 8.02
CA GLY A 20 3.97 -6.28 6.77
C GLY A 20 5.48 -6.07 6.70
N LYS A 21 6.05 -6.07 5.51
CA LYS A 21 7.49 -5.83 5.32
C LYS A 21 7.77 -4.32 5.37
N SER A 22 8.94 -3.97 5.95
CA SER A 22 9.45 -2.60 5.93
C SER A 22 9.97 -2.21 4.54
N GLY A 23 9.98 -0.92 4.22
CA GLY A 23 10.45 -0.38 2.94
C GLY A 23 10.51 1.14 2.96
N GLY A 24 10.57 1.79 1.81
CA GLY A 24 10.36 3.24 1.70
C GLY A 24 9.04 3.62 2.37
N SER A 25 7.93 2.99 1.99
CA SER A 25 6.69 2.89 2.77
C SER A 25 6.47 1.44 3.19
N GLY A 26 5.91 1.20 4.35
CA GLY A 26 5.71 -0.15 4.91
C GLY A 26 4.47 -0.84 4.35
N GLY A 27 4.49 -2.18 4.27
CA GLY A 27 3.34 -2.99 3.86
C GLY A 27 2.31 -3.15 4.98
N GLY A 28 1.05 -3.40 4.64
CA GLY A 28 -0.04 -3.71 5.57
C GLY A 28 0.07 -5.11 6.17
N ALA A 29 -0.55 -5.29 7.33
CA ALA A 29 -0.58 -6.56 8.08
C ALA A 29 -1.79 -7.43 7.74
N ILE A 30 -1.75 -8.70 8.17
CA ILE A 30 -2.90 -9.63 8.19
C ILE A 30 -3.10 -10.25 9.58
N GLY A 31 -4.27 -10.83 9.83
CA GLY A 31 -4.57 -11.52 11.10
C GLY A 31 -4.55 -10.59 12.30
N SER A 32 -3.58 -10.73 13.19
CA SER A 32 -3.31 -9.84 14.32
C SER A 32 -1.94 -9.20 14.25
N GLY A 33 -1.37 -9.10 13.06
CA GLY A 33 -0.02 -8.61 12.83
C GLY A 33 0.08 -7.08 12.83
N SER A 34 1.33 -6.62 12.81
CA SER A 34 1.67 -5.19 12.71
C SER A 34 2.03 -4.80 11.27
N GLY A 35 1.75 -3.57 10.88
CA GLY A 35 2.25 -3.03 9.62
C GLY A 35 3.78 -2.94 9.59
N GLY A 36 4.35 -3.02 8.40
CA GLY A 36 5.78 -2.79 8.19
C GLY A 36 6.16 -1.34 8.44
N ALA A 37 7.39 -1.09 8.87
CA ALA A 37 7.88 0.26 9.06
C ALA A 37 8.15 0.97 7.72
N GLY A 38 7.88 2.26 7.66
CA GLY A 38 8.38 3.13 6.61
C GLY A 38 9.74 3.69 6.96
N THR A 39 10.48 4.14 5.96
CA THR A 39 11.76 4.83 6.11
C THR A 39 11.53 6.33 6.24
N ALA A 40 12.10 6.93 7.28
CA ALA A 40 11.99 8.37 7.52
C ALA A 40 12.43 9.18 6.29
N GLY A 41 11.63 10.17 5.90
CA GLY A 41 11.86 10.99 4.70
C GLY A 41 11.49 10.32 3.37
N GLN A 42 11.05 9.06 3.36
CA GLN A 42 10.61 8.36 2.14
C GLN A 42 9.14 7.92 2.20
N GLY A 43 8.66 7.53 3.38
CA GLY A 43 7.28 7.12 3.53
C GLY A 43 6.94 6.65 4.95
N HIS A 44 5.72 6.20 5.10
CA HIS A 44 5.12 5.90 6.40
C HIS A 44 4.83 4.40 6.60
N ALA A 45 4.59 4.02 7.81
CA ALA A 45 4.28 2.63 8.16
C ALA A 45 2.95 2.16 7.57
N GLY A 46 2.84 0.87 7.33
CA GLY A 46 1.56 0.21 7.05
C GLY A 46 0.69 0.09 8.30
N GLY A 47 -0.59 -0.17 8.10
CA GLY A 47 -1.58 -0.40 9.15
C GLY A 47 -1.48 -1.80 9.76
N THR A 48 -1.95 -1.91 11.00
CA THR A 48 -2.13 -3.19 11.71
C THR A 48 -3.36 -3.91 11.18
N ALA A 49 -3.45 -5.19 11.42
CA ALA A 49 -4.66 -5.98 11.15
C ALA A 49 -5.35 -6.38 12.45
N SER A 50 -6.66 -6.50 12.41
CA SER A 50 -7.46 -7.02 13.51
C SER A 50 -8.66 -7.82 13.00
N GLY A 51 -8.84 -8.99 13.55
CA GLY A 51 -9.92 -9.89 13.14
C GLY A 51 -9.82 -10.24 11.66
N ASN A 52 -10.89 -9.99 10.92
CA ASN A 52 -10.97 -10.28 9.48
C ASN A 52 -10.57 -9.10 8.58
N GLY A 53 -10.14 -7.96 9.13
CA GLY A 53 -9.65 -6.80 8.39
C GLY A 53 -8.15 -6.75 8.33
N GLN A 54 -7.59 -6.64 7.12
CA GLN A 54 -6.16 -6.45 6.86
C GLN A 54 -5.80 -4.97 6.97
N GLY A 55 -4.58 -4.66 7.39
CA GLY A 55 -4.04 -3.30 7.38
C GLY A 55 -3.77 -2.81 5.97
N GLY A 56 -3.97 -1.52 5.72
CA GLY A 56 -3.55 -0.85 4.47
C GLY A 56 -2.04 -0.62 4.44
N GLY A 57 -1.46 -0.53 3.24
CA GLY A 57 -0.06 -0.12 3.05
C GLY A 57 0.16 1.35 3.39
N GLY A 58 1.34 1.69 3.89
CA GLY A 58 1.75 3.09 4.09
C GLY A 58 1.96 3.82 2.75
N GLY A 59 1.73 5.10 2.74
CA GLY A 59 2.01 6.00 1.63
C GLY A 59 3.17 6.96 1.90
N ALA A 60 3.52 7.79 0.93
CA ALA A 60 4.51 8.85 1.13
C ALA A 60 3.99 9.98 2.02
N GLY A 61 2.67 10.23 2.02
CA GLY A 61 2.03 11.32 2.75
C GLY A 61 1.46 10.91 4.11
N SER A 62 1.10 9.64 4.33
CA SER A 62 0.56 9.19 5.62
C SER A 62 0.71 7.70 5.89
N VAL A 63 0.50 7.31 7.14
CA VAL A 63 0.40 5.90 7.54
C VAL A 63 -0.79 5.20 6.90
N GLY A 64 -0.67 3.90 6.70
CA GLY A 64 -1.79 3.06 6.30
C GLY A 64 -2.80 2.89 7.43
N GLY A 65 -4.08 2.83 7.08
CA GLY A 65 -5.16 2.60 8.03
C GLY A 65 -5.12 1.20 8.64
N ASN A 66 -5.53 1.10 9.88
CA ASN A 66 -5.67 -0.19 10.54
C ASN A 66 -6.90 -0.93 10.05
N GLY A 67 -6.77 -2.23 9.87
CA GLY A 67 -7.92 -3.11 9.65
C GLY A 67 -8.65 -3.36 10.97
N SER A 68 -9.94 -3.59 10.88
CA SER A 68 -10.79 -3.97 11.99
C SER A 68 -11.65 -5.17 11.61
N SER A 69 -12.47 -5.72 12.58
CA SER A 69 -13.34 -6.84 12.28
C SER A 69 -14.25 -6.53 11.09
N GLY A 70 -14.06 -7.22 9.99
CA GLY A 70 -14.85 -7.06 8.76
C GLY A 70 -14.52 -5.83 7.92
N THR A 71 -13.52 -5.01 8.23
CA THR A 71 -13.16 -3.84 7.40
C THR A 71 -11.66 -3.78 7.18
N GLY A 72 -11.25 -3.75 5.92
CA GLY A 72 -9.86 -3.49 5.55
C GLY A 72 -9.43 -2.05 5.83
N GLY A 73 -8.19 -1.86 6.24
CA GLY A 73 -7.60 -0.54 6.46
C GLY A 73 -7.39 0.21 5.12
N THR A 74 -7.62 1.50 5.10
CA THR A 74 -7.32 2.34 3.92
C THR A 74 -5.82 2.40 3.66
N GLY A 75 -5.42 2.56 2.42
CA GLY A 75 -4.04 2.90 2.09
C GLY A 75 -3.64 4.29 2.62
N GLY A 76 -2.36 4.46 2.95
CA GLY A 76 -1.82 5.76 3.29
C GLY A 76 -1.78 6.69 2.07
N ALA A 77 -2.02 7.98 2.30
CA ALA A 77 -2.01 8.99 1.26
C ALA A 77 -0.65 9.04 0.52
N GLY A 78 -0.70 9.29 -0.77
CA GLY A 78 0.49 9.58 -1.58
C GLY A 78 0.94 11.03 -1.45
N PHE A 79 1.85 11.41 -2.31
CA PHE A 79 2.34 12.77 -2.46
C PHE A 79 1.97 13.30 -3.83
N ASP A 80 1.31 14.48 -3.87
CA ASP A 80 0.93 15.15 -5.10
C ASP A 80 2.04 16.05 -5.59
N SER A 81 2.39 15.96 -6.88
CA SER A 81 3.44 16.78 -7.48
C SER A 81 3.06 17.24 -8.88
N SER A 82 3.37 18.50 -9.17
CA SER A 82 3.20 19.10 -10.50
C SER A 82 4.52 19.23 -11.27
N ILE A 83 5.56 18.50 -10.87
CA ILE A 83 6.90 18.58 -11.47
C ILE A 83 6.89 18.32 -12.99
N THR A 84 5.95 17.51 -13.47
CA THR A 84 5.77 17.17 -14.89
C THR A 84 4.87 18.15 -15.66
N GLY A 85 4.37 19.20 -15.00
CA GLY A 85 3.44 20.17 -15.60
C GLY A 85 1.97 19.91 -15.29
N SER A 86 1.61 18.69 -14.86
CA SER A 86 0.27 18.32 -14.40
C SER A 86 0.36 17.70 -13.02
N MET A 87 -0.70 17.86 -12.20
CA MET A 87 -0.75 17.24 -10.88
C MET A 87 -0.83 15.72 -11.02
N VAL A 88 0.13 15.03 -10.44
CA VAL A 88 0.19 13.55 -10.38
C VAL A 88 0.39 13.12 -8.94
N ASN A 89 -0.39 12.14 -8.50
CA ASN A 89 -0.24 11.52 -7.19
C ASN A 89 0.80 10.39 -7.27
N TYR A 90 1.78 10.38 -6.37
CA TYR A 90 2.86 9.39 -6.30
C TYR A 90 2.85 8.65 -4.97
N ALA A 91 3.29 7.41 -4.98
CA ALA A 91 3.61 6.59 -3.81
C ALA A 91 2.48 6.52 -2.75
N ALA A 92 1.21 6.45 -3.18
CA ALA A 92 0.11 6.14 -2.27
C ALA A 92 0.10 4.65 -1.88
N GLY A 93 -0.36 4.32 -0.70
CA GLY A 93 -0.50 2.97 -0.20
C GLY A 93 -1.72 2.24 -0.75
N GLY A 94 -1.63 0.94 -0.98
CA GLY A 94 -2.78 0.11 -1.34
C GLY A 94 -3.70 -0.16 -0.16
N GLY A 95 -5.00 -0.32 -0.40
CA GLY A 95 -5.96 -0.68 0.64
C GLY A 95 -5.80 -2.13 1.12
N GLY A 96 -6.08 -2.38 2.38
CA GLY A 96 -6.14 -3.72 2.95
C GLY A 96 -7.41 -4.45 2.52
N ALA A 97 -7.36 -5.77 2.43
CA ALA A 97 -8.56 -6.57 2.15
C ALA A 97 -9.37 -6.83 3.42
N ALA A 98 -10.59 -7.31 3.22
CA ALA A 98 -11.40 -7.93 4.26
C ALA A 98 -11.81 -9.34 3.82
N TYR A 99 -12.10 -10.23 4.79
CA TYR A 99 -12.56 -11.59 4.49
C TYR A 99 -14.08 -11.67 4.45
N ALA A 100 -14.55 -12.71 3.83
CA ALA A 100 -15.98 -13.04 3.71
C ALA A 100 -16.82 -11.89 3.14
N SER A 101 -17.76 -11.36 3.88
CA SER A 101 -18.67 -10.26 3.51
C SER A 101 -18.23 -8.90 4.00
N GLY A 102 -16.95 -8.75 4.37
CA GLY A 102 -16.41 -7.50 4.91
C GLY A 102 -16.23 -6.41 3.85
N THR A 103 -15.90 -5.20 4.29
CA THR A 103 -15.65 -4.05 3.43
C THR A 103 -14.14 -3.88 3.18
N PRO A 104 -13.67 -3.84 1.92
CA PRO A 104 -12.29 -3.59 1.61
C PRO A 104 -11.89 -2.15 1.96
N GLY A 105 -10.65 -1.95 2.30
CA GLY A 105 -10.05 -0.64 2.45
C GLY A 105 -9.88 0.07 1.11
N ALA A 106 -10.12 1.34 1.07
CA ALA A 106 -9.87 2.16 -0.12
C ALA A 106 -8.36 2.34 -0.38
N ALA A 107 -8.01 2.59 -1.64
CA ALA A 107 -6.69 3.06 -2.01
C ALA A 107 -6.37 4.41 -1.32
N GLY A 108 -5.11 4.67 -1.01
CA GLY A 108 -4.66 5.93 -0.40
C GLY A 108 -4.59 7.13 -1.35
N GLY A 109 -4.75 6.90 -2.65
CA GLY A 109 -4.71 7.93 -3.67
C GLY A 109 -4.72 7.35 -5.07
N ALA A 110 -4.72 8.20 -6.09
CA ALA A 110 -4.84 7.80 -7.49
C ALA A 110 -3.65 6.95 -8.02
N SER A 111 -2.49 7.05 -7.40
CA SER A 111 -1.32 6.21 -7.73
C SER A 111 -1.39 4.82 -7.11
N ALA A 112 -2.20 4.64 -6.08
CA ALA A 112 -2.28 3.38 -5.38
C ALA A 112 -2.99 2.33 -6.23
N GLY A 113 -2.58 1.12 -6.03
CA GLY A 113 -3.37 -0.04 -6.37
C GLY A 113 -4.69 0.02 -5.64
N GLY A 114 -5.73 -0.36 -6.33
CA GLY A 114 -7.08 -0.33 -5.83
C GLY A 114 -7.22 -0.87 -4.41
N GLY A 115 -8.32 -0.55 -3.80
CA GLY A 115 -8.67 -1.06 -2.50
C GLY A 115 -8.55 -2.57 -2.45
N GLY A 116 -8.38 -3.09 -1.28
CA GLY A 116 -8.41 -4.53 -1.03
C GLY A 116 -9.74 -5.11 -1.51
N SER A 117 -9.70 -6.31 -2.04
CA SER A 117 -10.91 -6.97 -2.53
C SER A 117 -11.60 -7.77 -1.44
N VAL A 118 -12.92 -7.93 -1.59
CA VAL A 118 -13.78 -8.78 -0.78
C VAL A 118 -14.06 -10.07 -1.55
N GLY A 119 -14.18 -11.19 -0.85
CA GLY A 119 -14.48 -12.49 -1.44
C GLY A 119 -13.29 -13.06 -2.20
N ILE A 120 -13.54 -13.62 -3.41
CA ILE A 120 -12.55 -14.31 -4.23
C ILE A 120 -11.96 -13.39 -5.32
N VAL A 121 -11.58 -12.18 -4.99
CA VAL A 121 -10.99 -11.23 -5.94
C VAL A 121 -9.55 -10.88 -5.52
N ALA A 122 -8.62 -11.03 -6.45
CA ALA A 122 -7.24 -10.63 -6.25
C ALA A 122 -7.11 -9.12 -6.04
N GLY A 123 -6.08 -8.71 -5.30
CA GLY A 123 -5.79 -7.28 -5.11
C GLY A 123 -5.45 -6.58 -6.42
N GLN A 124 -5.86 -5.33 -6.56
CA GLN A 124 -5.54 -4.52 -7.74
C GLN A 124 -4.08 -4.04 -7.69
N PRO A 125 -3.37 -4.01 -8.83
CA PRO A 125 -2.00 -3.50 -8.87
C PRO A 125 -1.95 -1.99 -8.66
N GLY A 126 -0.82 -1.51 -8.22
CA GLY A 126 -0.46 -0.09 -8.23
C GLY A 126 -0.23 0.42 -9.65
N VAL A 127 -0.40 1.72 -9.85
CA VAL A 127 -0.21 2.37 -11.14
C VAL A 127 1.29 2.41 -11.48
N ALA A 128 1.63 1.99 -12.69
CA ALA A 128 3.01 2.02 -13.17
C ALA A 128 3.58 3.45 -13.20
N ASN A 129 4.87 3.59 -12.94
CA ASN A 129 5.63 4.86 -12.93
C ASN A 129 5.14 5.88 -11.90
N THR A 130 4.49 5.38 -10.83
CA THR A 130 4.06 6.22 -9.70
C THR A 130 4.60 5.75 -8.36
N GLY A 131 5.09 4.50 -8.28
CA GLY A 131 5.52 3.90 -7.02
C GLY A 131 4.35 3.57 -6.08
N GLY A 132 3.12 3.54 -6.56
CA GLY A 132 1.95 3.24 -5.75
C GLY A 132 1.90 1.78 -5.31
N GLY A 133 1.37 1.51 -4.12
CA GLY A 133 1.23 0.17 -3.58
C GLY A 133 0.08 -0.61 -4.24
N GLY A 134 0.18 -1.93 -4.31
CA GLY A 134 -0.93 -2.79 -4.70
C GLY A 134 -1.91 -3.03 -3.54
N GLY A 135 -3.15 -3.31 -3.84
CA GLY A 135 -4.19 -3.64 -2.86
C GLY A 135 -4.05 -5.06 -2.29
N GLY A 136 -4.59 -5.30 -1.12
CA GLY A 136 -4.65 -6.62 -0.51
C GLY A 136 -5.53 -7.59 -1.28
N GLY A 137 -5.17 -8.87 -1.30
CA GLY A 137 -5.99 -9.94 -1.87
C GLY A 137 -7.06 -10.40 -0.88
N GLY A 138 -8.28 -10.52 -1.35
CA GLY A 138 -9.40 -11.05 -0.58
C GLY A 138 -9.38 -12.59 -0.50
N GLY A 139 -10.25 -13.13 0.32
CA GLY A 139 -10.44 -14.57 0.41
C GLY A 139 -11.75 -14.92 1.10
N PRO A 140 -12.30 -16.11 0.86
CA PRO A 140 -13.53 -16.56 1.52
C PRO A 140 -13.33 -16.83 3.02
N SER A 141 -12.08 -17.00 3.45
CA SER A 141 -11.72 -17.24 4.85
C SER A 141 -10.27 -16.84 5.08
N SER A 142 -9.89 -16.77 6.37
CA SER A 142 -8.50 -16.54 6.78
C SER A 142 -7.52 -17.66 6.40
N ALA A 143 -8.00 -18.79 5.89
CA ALA A 143 -7.18 -19.91 5.46
C ALA A 143 -6.98 -19.98 3.93
N SER A 144 -7.71 -19.17 3.15
CA SER A 144 -7.66 -19.21 1.69
C SER A 144 -7.61 -17.77 1.16
N TYR A 145 -6.43 -17.35 0.75
CA TYR A 145 -6.17 -16.00 0.24
C TYR A 145 -5.93 -16.01 -1.26
N LEU A 146 -6.39 -14.97 -1.92
CA LEU A 146 -5.91 -14.61 -3.24
C LEU A 146 -4.69 -13.69 -3.14
N PRO A 147 -3.83 -13.67 -4.16
CA PRO A 147 -2.68 -12.76 -4.17
C PRO A 147 -3.08 -11.30 -4.02
N GLY A 148 -2.30 -10.55 -3.27
CA GLY A 148 -2.35 -9.09 -3.34
C GLY A 148 -1.88 -8.57 -4.69
N GLY A 149 -2.27 -7.36 -5.05
CA GLY A 149 -1.81 -6.67 -6.24
C GLY A 149 -0.31 -6.34 -6.16
N ALA A 150 0.37 -6.38 -7.29
CA ALA A 150 1.75 -5.92 -7.38
C ALA A 150 1.83 -4.40 -7.13
N GLY A 151 2.90 -3.93 -6.51
CA GLY A 151 3.19 -2.49 -6.47
C GLY A 151 3.52 -1.96 -7.86
N GLY A 152 3.17 -0.71 -8.14
CA GLY A 152 3.56 0.00 -9.35
C GLY A 152 5.06 0.29 -9.38
N SER A 153 5.66 0.32 -10.57
CA SER A 153 7.04 0.78 -10.72
C SER A 153 7.20 2.23 -10.27
N GLY A 154 8.38 2.56 -9.74
CA GLY A 154 8.77 3.93 -9.44
C GLY A 154 9.19 4.71 -10.68
N VAL A 155 9.43 6.00 -10.50
CA VAL A 155 9.94 6.91 -11.52
C VAL A 155 10.95 7.87 -10.90
N VAL A 156 11.94 8.28 -11.67
CA VAL A 156 12.86 9.36 -11.31
C VAL A 156 12.61 10.53 -12.25
N ILE A 157 12.32 11.70 -11.68
CA ILE A 157 12.02 12.92 -12.44
C ILE A 157 13.03 13.99 -12.02
N ILE A 158 13.75 14.52 -12.98
CA ILE A 158 14.73 15.58 -12.77
C ILE A 158 14.31 16.80 -13.57
N ARG A 159 14.13 17.94 -12.86
CA ARG A 159 13.81 19.23 -13.49
C ARG A 159 14.95 20.21 -13.17
N TYR A 160 15.50 20.80 -14.20
CA TYR A 160 16.56 21.82 -14.07
C TYR A 160 16.20 23.05 -14.89
N ARG A 161 16.74 24.20 -14.50
CA ARG A 161 16.65 25.41 -15.29
C ARG A 161 17.69 25.36 -16.39
N PHE A 162 17.25 25.62 -17.60
CA PHE A 162 18.14 25.88 -18.71
C PHE A 162 18.53 27.37 -18.65
N GLN A 163 19.83 27.66 -18.66
CA GLN A 163 20.38 29.01 -18.73
C GLN A 163 20.81 29.30 -20.16
#